data_a146ef0d2b45eb9f4ef216e37cc5a3be
#
_entry.id   a146ef0d2b45eb9f4ef216e37cc5a3be
#
_cell.length_a   1.000
_cell.length_b   1.000
_cell.length_c   1.000
_cell.angle_alpha   90.00
_cell.angle_beta   90.00
_cell.angle_gamma   90.00
#
_symmetry.space_group_name_H-M   'P 1'
#
loop_
_entity.id
_entity.type
_entity.pdbx_description
1 polymer ?
#
loop_
_entity_poly.entity_id
_entity_poly.type
_entity_poly.pdbx_seq_one_letter_code
_entity_poly.pdbx_strand_id
1 'polypeptide(L)'
;GKVIFHGPPETLAATSADFEREVIRLMGGYEEKESQIAAHYIYRESTVEYPVEALNLLKMYGNFAAVKNNTFHIRKGEIFGLLGPNGAGKSTSFKMMCGLARPTDGTAKIMGVDIRKNPTLARSYLGYMAQKFSLYGNMSVRENLEFFAGIYGIPLAKIKERVGSIA
;
A
#
# COMPACT_ATOMS: atom_id res chain seq x y z
N GLY A 1 -4.57 31.61 9.74
CA GLY A 1 -5.32 30.51 10.32
C GLY A 1 -6.05 30.95 11.58
N LYS A 2 -7.17 30.32 11.89
CA LYS A 2 -7.95 30.59 13.12
C LYS A 2 -7.58 29.54 14.16
N VAL A 3 -7.26 29.95 15.39
CA VAL A 3 -7.13 29.03 16.53
C VAL A 3 -8.54 28.61 16.94
N ILE A 4 -8.82 27.30 16.93
CA ILE A 4 -10.15 26.74 17.23
C ILE A 4 -10.21 26.27 18.68
N PHE A 5 -9.06 25.85 19.24
CA PHE A 5 -8.92 25.42 20.62
C PHE A 5 -7.54 25.81 21.14
N HIS A 6 -7.47 26.19 22.43
CA HIS A 6 -6.26 26.46 23.18
C HIS A 6 -6.47 26.03 24.63
N GLY A 7 -5.72 25.06 25.10
CA GLY A 7 -5.82 24.52 26.46
C GLY A 7 -5.06 23.20 26.58
N PRO A 8 -4.95 22.65 27.78
CA PRO A 8 -4.33 21.35 27.99
C PRO A 8 -5.21 20.24 27.34
N PRO A 9 -4.59 19.16 26.81
CA PRO A 9 -5.29 18.09 26.11
C PRO A 9 -6.45 17.48 26.91
N GLU A 10 -6.29 17.39 28.22
CA GLU A 10 -7.26 16.78 29.13
C GLU A 10 -8.59 17.57 29.20
N THR A 11 -8.57 18.84 28.84
CA THR A 11 -9.80 19.67 28.74
C THR A 11 -10.55 19.44 27.44
N LEU A 12 -9.89 18.85 26.45
CA LEU A 12 -10.51 18.52 25.16
C LEU A 12 -11.16 17.14 25.20
N ALA A 13 -10.49 16.17 25.82
CA ALA A 13 -10.98 14.79 25.87
C ALA A 13 -10.42 14.01 27.07
N ALA A 14 -11.20 13.09 27.62
CA ALA A 14 -10.82 12.28 28.76
C ALA A 14 -9.87 11.13 28.42
N THR A 15 -9.88 10.65 27.17
CA THR A 15 -9.04 9.55 26.67
C THR A 15 -8.37 9.92 25.37
N SER A 16 -7.30 9.16 24.98
CA SER A 16 -6.62 9.38 23.70
C SER A 16 -7.52 9.13 22.49
N ALA A 17 -8.42 8.16 22.57
CA ALA A 17 -9.38 7.86 21.50
C ALA A 17 -10.43 8.97 21.34
N ASP A 18 -10.89 9.53 22.48
CA ASP A 18 -11.81 10.67 22.49
C ASP A 18 -11.11 11.95 22.00
N PHE A 19 -9.83 12.11 22.31
CA PHE A 19 -9.02 13.24 21.85
C PHE A 19 -8.94 13.30 20.32
N GLU A 20 -8.63 12.19 19.68
CA GLU A 20 -8.56 12.12 18.22
C GLU A 20 -9.91 12.46 17.57
N ARG A 21 -10.99 11.89 18.09
CA ARG A 21 -12.36 12.16 17.64
C ARG A 21 -12.75 13.63 17.80
N GLU A 22 -12.38 14.23 18.93
CA GLU A 22 -12.71 15.62 19.22
C GLU A 22 -11.89 16.60 18.36
N VAL A 23 -10.63 16.28 18.08
CA VAL A 23 -9.79 17.04 17.12
C VAL A 23 -10.43 17.01 15.73
N ILE A 24 -10.84 15.84 15.25
CA ILE A 24 -11.52 15.69 13.97
C ILE A 24 -12.81 16.53 13.94
N ARG A 25 -13.62 16.50 15.01
CA ARG A 25 -14.85 17.30 15.14
C ARG A 25 -14.56 18.81 15.03
N LEU A 26 -13.52 19.30 15.71
CA LEU A 26 -13.12 20.70 15.67
C LEU A 26 -12.59 21.14 14.31
N MET A 27 -11.99 20.22 13.54
CA MET A 27 -11.51 20.49 12.19
C MET A 27 -12.62 20.51 11.12
N GLY A 28 -13.89 20.39 11.50
CA GLY A 28 -15.03 20.41 10.60
C GLY A 28 -15.79 19.10 10.52
N GLY A 29 -15.39 18.11 11.35
CA GLY A 29 -15.97 16.78 11.38
C GLY A 29 -15.52 15.90 10.20
N TYR A 30 -15.75 14.61 10.33
CA TYR A 30 -15.66 13.62 9.26
C TYR A 30 -17.02 12.96 9.14
N GLU A 31 -17.70 13.17 8.05
CA GLU A 31 -18.86 12.36 7.71
C GLU A 31 -18.37 11.03 7.14
N GLU A 32 -18.66 9.95 7.84
CA GLU A 32 -18.45 8.61 7.35
C GLU A 32 -19.41 8.37 6.18
N LYS A 33 -18.93 8.64 4.97
CA LYS A 33 -19.66 8.31 3.75
C LYS A 33 -19.32 6.88 3.37
N GLU A 34 -20.33 6.11 2.99
CA GLU A 34 -20.10 4.80 2.40
C GLU A 34 -19.13 4.92 1.22
N SER A 35 -18.08 4.12 1.24
CA SER A 35 -17.08 4.14 0.18
C SER A 35 -17.69 3.65 -1.13
N GLN A 36 -17.79 4.52 -2.11
CA GLN A 36 -18.23 4.14 -3.46
C GLN A 36 -17.29 3.09 -4.07
N ILE A 37 -16.02 3.09 -3.68
CA ILE A 37 -15.05 2.07 -4.08
C ILE A 37 -15.44 0.71 -3.51
N ALA A 38 -15.86 0.65 -2.25
CA ALA A 38 -16.29 -0.60 -1.61
C ALA A 38 -17.56 -1.16 -2.27
N ALA A 39 -18.51 -0.28 -2.63
CA ALA A 39 -19.75 -0.67 -3.31
C ALA A 39 -19.50 -1.27 -4.73
N HIS A 40 -18.41 -0.85 -5.38
CA HIS A 40 -18.04 -1.33 -6.72
C HIS A 40 -16.89 -2.35 -6.69
N TYR A 41 -16.47 -2.79 -5.50
CA TYR A 41 -15.40 -3.77 -5.35
C TYR A 41 -15.85 -5.15 -5.84
N ILE A 42 -15.27 -5.58 -6.95
CA ILE A 42 -15.50 -6.93 -7.47
C ILE A 42 -14.51 -7.87 -6.78
N TYR A 43 -15.02 -8.64 -5.82
CA TYR A 43 -14.24 -9.69 -5.20
C TYR A 43 -13.89 -10.75 -6.25
N ARG A 44 -12.60 -10.94 -6.50
CA ARG A 44 -12.13 -12.04 -7.35
C ARG A 44 -11.83 -13.25 -6.47
N GLU A 45 -12.54 -14.34 -6.67
CA GLU A 45 -12.18 -15.60 -6.05
C GLU A 45 -10.77 -16.00 -6.52
N SER A 46 -9.97 -16.42 -5.56
CA SER A 46 -8.63 -16.95 -5.80
C SER A 46 -8.48 -18.21 -4.97
N THR A 47 -7.96 -19.27 -5.59
CA THR A 47 -7.60 -20.52 -4.91
C THR A 47 -6.25 -20.42 -4.18
N VAL A 48 -5.54 -19.31 -4.34
CA VAL A 48 -4.23 -19.10 -3.70
C VAL A 48 -4.46 -18.71 -2.23
N GLU A 49 -4.02 -19.57 -1.32
CA GLU A 49 -4.12 -19.35 0.13
C GLU A 49 -3.18 -18.24 0.60
N TYR A 50 -1.96 -18.24 0.07
CA TYR A 50 -0.91 -17.26 0.38
C TYR A 50 -0.57 -16.43 -0.86
N PRO A 51 -1.28 -15.32 -1.10
CA PRO A 51 -1.00 -14.44 -2.23
C PRO A 51 0.39 -13.80 -2.18
N VAL A 52 1.02 -13.74 -1.00
CA VAL A 52 2.40 -13.26 -0.84
C VAL A 52 3.19 -14.29 -0.03
N GLU A 53 4.28 -14.77 -0.61
CA GLU A 53 5.24 -15.66 0.04
C GLU A 53 6.64 -15.09 -0.08
N ALA A 54 7.34 -14.98 1.03
CA ALA A 54 8.75 -14.63 1.11
C ALA A 54 9.48 -15.77 1.82
N LEU A 55 10.46 -16.39 1.15
CA LEU A 55 11.20 -17.52 1.68
C LEU A 55 12.70 -17.22 1.68
N ASN A 56 13.29 -17.18 2.87
CA ASN A 56 14.72 -16.96 3.11
C ASN A 56 15.28 -15.76 2.35
N LEU A 57 14.52 -14.66 2.29
CA LEU A 57 14.94 -13.46 1.56
C LEU A 57 16.24 -12.91 2.14
N LEU A 58 17.26 -12.82 1.29
CA LEU A 58 18.54 -12.20 1.57
C LEU A 58 18.77 -11.03 0.62
N LYS A 59 19.22 -9.92 1.16
CA LYS A 59 19.70 -8.78 0.35
C LYS A 59 21.03 -8.29 0.84
N MET A 60 22.05 -8.43 0.01
CA MET A 60 23.38 -7.88 0.21
C MET A 60 23.59 -6.64 -0.64
N TYR A 61 24.26 -5.64 -0.07
CA TYR A 61 24.85 -4.50 -0.77
C TYR A 61 26.34 -4.49 -0.45
N GLY A 62 27.15 -5.02 -1.37
CA GLY A 62 28.54 -5.36 -1.06
C GLY A 62 28.61 -6.34 0.10
N ASN A 63 29.33 -5.97 1.15
CA ASN A 63 29.47 -6.77 2.37
C ASN A 63 28.38 -6.52 3.42
N PHE A 64 27.46 -5.60 3.15
CA PHE A 64 26.38 -5.27 4.08
C PHE A 64 25.11 -6.06 3.79
N ALA A 65 24.66 -6.84 4.78
CA ALA A 65 23.40 -7.56 4.70
C ALA A 65 22.25 -6.67 5.17
N ALA A 66 21.50 -6.10 4.23
CA ALA A 66 20.34 -5.27 4.51
C ALA A 66 19.11 -6.09 4.95
N VAL A 67 19.00 -7.32 4.47
CA VAL A 67 17.97 -8.30 4.88
C VAL A 67 18.65 -9.65 5.03
N LYS A 68 18.34 -10.34 6.14
CA LYS A 68 18.91 -11.68 6.45
C LYS A 68 17.77 -12.66 6.68
N ASN A 69 17.62 -13.62 5.76
CA ASN A 69 16.74 -14.79 5.89
C ASN A 69 15.30 -14.47 6.33
N ASN A 70 14.70 -13.40 5.81
CA ASN A 70 13.30 -13.11 6.08
C ASN A 70 12.40 -14.13 5.43
N THR A 71 11.61 -14.82 6.26
CA THR A 71 10.60 -15.80 5.81
C THR A 71 9.26 -15.41 6.44
N PHE A 72 8.26 -15.19 5.59
CA PHE A 72 6.89 -14.97 5.99
C PHE A 72 5.95 -15.20 4.80
N HIS A 73 4.70 -15.36 5.10
CA HIS A 73 3.61 -15.45 4.13
C HIS A 73 2.42 -14.62 4.61
N ILE A 74 1.65 -14.11 3.66
CA ILE A 74 0.47 -13.30 3.92
C ILE A 74 -0.73 -14.07 3.38
N ARG A 75 -1.75 -14.28 4.22
CA ARG A 75 -2.98 -14.96 3.82
C ARG A 75 -3.88 -14.04 3.01
N LYS A 76 -4.73 -14.65 2.23
CA LYS A 76 -5.80 -13.92 1.52
C LYS A 76 -6.68 -13.15 2.50
N GLY A 77 -6.87 -11.85 2.24
CA GLY A 77 -7.66 -10.94 3.09
C GLY A 77 -6.96 -10.46 4.36
N GLU A 78 -5.71 -10.86 4.59
CA GLU A 78 -4.94 -10.45 5.76
C GLU A 78 -4.36 -9.04 5.57
N ILE A 79 -4.40 -8.23 6.64
CA ILE A 79 -3.64 -6.99 6.76
C ILE A 79 -2.33 -7.31 7.49
N PHE A 80 -1.23 -7.25 6.79
CA PHE A 80 0.09 -7.59 7.31
C PHE A 80 0.96 -6.35 7.55
N GLY A 81 1.47 -6.20 8.79
CA GLY A 81 2.37 -5.12 9.18
C GLY A 81 3.82 -5.59 9.33
N LEU A 82 4.75 -4.93 8.64
CA LEU A 82 6.18 -5.18 8.80
C LEU A 82 6.77 -4.13 9.75
N LEU A 83 6.94 -4.49 11.02
CA LEU A 83 7.40 -3.60 12.10
C LEU A 83 8.89 -3.79 12.41
N GLY A 84 9.51 -2.78 12.98
CA GLY A 84 10.90 -2.82 13.43
C GLY A 84 11.58 -1.45 13.36
N PRO A 85 12.78 -1.29 13.94
CA PRO A 85 13.53 -0.04 13.96
C PRO A 85 13.97 0.41 12.56
N ASN A 86 14.43 1.66 12.46
CA ASN A 86 15.04 2.15 11.22
C ASN A 86 16.32 1.36 10.91
N GLY A 87 16.52 1.03 9.64
CA GLY A 87 17.65 0.18 9.23
C GLY A 87 17.40 -1.34 9.32
N ALA A 88 16.29 -1.80 9.91
CA ALA A 88 16.00 -3.24 10.05
C ALA A 88 15.66 -3.98 8.71
N GLY A 89 15.81 -3.33 7.57
CA GLY A 89 15.56 -3.94 6.26
C GLY A 89 14.10 -3.99 5.80
N LYS A 90 13.14 -3.39 6.55
CA LYS A 90 11.71 -3.38 6.21
C LYS A 90 11.44 -2.93 4.79
N SER A 91 11.87 -1.72 4.44
CA SER A 91 11.68 -1.15 3.09
C SER A 91 12.38 -1.97 2.00
N THR A 92 13.51 -2.59 2.33
CA THR A 92 14.25 -3.45 1.41
C THR A 92 13.48 -4.75 1.17
N SER A 93 12.97 -5.40 2.21
CA SER A 93 12.10 -6.58 2.10
C SER A 93 10.86 -6.27 1.27
N PHE A 94 10.21 -5.16 1.56
CA PHE A 94 9.04 -4.69 0.81
C PHE A 94 9.36 -4.46 -0.68
N LYS A 95 10.48 -3.78 -0.98
CA LYS A 95 10.93 -3.57 -2.37
C LYS A 95 11.23 -4.87 -3.09
N MET A 96 11.75 -5.88 -2.39
CA MET A 96 11.98 -7.21 -2.99
C MET A 96 10.67 -7.89 -3.35
N MET A 97 9.64 -7.84 -2.47
CA MET A 97 8.31 -8.37 -2.76
C MET A 97 7.60 -7.66 -3.90
N CYS A 98 7.82 -6.35 -4.06
CA CYS A 98 7.27 -5.59 -5.18
C CYS A 98 8.09 -5.71 -6.48
N GLY A 99 9.19 -6.46 -6.47
CA GLY A 99 10.09 -6.57 -7.62
C GLY A 99 10.85 -5.29 -7.97
N LEU A 100 10.91 -4.34 -7.02
CA LEU A 100 11.68 -3.10 -7.13
C LEU A 100 13.14 -3.27 -6.72
N ALA A 101 13.46 -4.36 -6.02
CA ALA A 101 14.82 -4.76 -5.69
C ALA A 101 14.95 -6.28 -5.90
N ARG A 102 16.01 -6.69 -6.59
CA ARG A 102 16.28 -8.13 -6.79
C ARG A 102 16.86 -8.72 -5.50
N PRO A 103 16.32 -9.80 -4.94
CA PRO A 103 16.94 -10.56 -3.86
C PRO A 103 18.34 -11.04 -4.26
N THR A 104 19.28 -11.06 -3.32
CA THR A 104 20.58 -11.72 -3.52
C THR A 104 20.38 -13.23 -3.45
N ASP A 105 19.55 -13.70 -2.51
CA ASP A 105 19.15 -15.09 -2.37
C ASP A 105 17.72 -15.17 -1.81
N GLY A 106 17.16 -16.36 -1.74
CA GLY A 106 15.77 -16.61 -1.36
C GLY A 106 14.80 -16.36 -2.50
N THR A 107 13.50 -16.51 -2.23
CA THR A 107 12.44 -16.35 -3.22
C THR A 107 11.31 -15.47 -2.68
N ALA A 108 10.70 -14.67 -3.56
CA ALA A 108 9.44 -14.01 -3.30
C ALA A 108 8.44 -14.41 -4.38
N LYS A 109 7.23 -14.81 -3.98
CA LYS A 109 6.15 -15.14 -4.91
C LYS A 109 4.96 -14.25 -4.63
N ILE A 110 4.32 -13.80 -5.69
CA ILE A 110 3.06 -13.04 -5.68
C ILE A 110 2.06 -13.85 -6.49
N MET A 111 0.94 -14.22 -5.87
CA MET A 111 -0.08 -15.08 -6.47
C MET A 111 0.51 -16.38 -7.07
N GLY A 112 1.49 -16.97 -6.35
CA GLY A 112 2.21 -18.15 -6.81
C GLY A 112 3.30 -17.90 -7.85
N VAL A 113 3.42 -16.69 -8.40
CA VAL A 113 4.41 -16.33 -9.42
C VAL A 113 5.71 -15.85 -8.78
N ASP A 114 6.81 -16.55 -9.05
CA ASP A 114 8.15 -16.11 -8.61
C ASP A 114 8.54 -14.81 -9.31
N ILE A 115 8.79 -13.79 -8.50
CA ILE A 115 9.05 -12.41 -8.99
C ILE A 115 10.38 -12.28 -9.72
N ARG A 116 11.32 -13.24 -9.53
CA ARG A 116 12.59 -13.28 -10.27
C ARG A 116 12.45 -13.91 -11.64
N LYS A 117 11.52 -14.89 -11.77
CA LYS A 117 11.28 -15.62 -13.02
C LYS A 117 10.36 -14.86 -13.97
N ASN A 118 9.29 -14.29 -13.43
CA ASN A 118 8.34 -13.52 -14.21
C ASN A 118 7.91 -12.24 -13.48
N PRO A 119 8.80 -11.22 -13.44
CA PRO A 119 8.53 -9.98 -12.69
C PRO A 119 7.35 -9.17 -13.23
N THR A 120 7.12 -9.23 -14.54
CA THR A 120 6.01 -8.48 -15.18
C THR A 120 4.66 -9.06 -14.73
N LEU A 121 4.50 -10.37 -14.80
CA LEU A 121 3.28 -11.04 -14.34
C LEU A 121 3.09 -10.88 -12.83
N ALA A 122 4.13 -11.07 -12.02
CA ALA A 122 4.02 -10.89 -10.58
C ALA A 122 3.57 -9.46 -10.21
N ARG A 123 4.14 -8.43 -10.86
CA ARG A 123 3.76 -7.04 -10.63
C ARG A 123 2.35 -6.69 -11.09
N SER A 124 1.79 -7.38 -12.08
CA SER A 124 0.40 -7.12 -12.51
C SER A 124 -0.64 -7.51 -11.46
N TYR A 125 -0.25 -8.28 -10.43
CA TYR A 125 -1.10 -8.61 -9.29
C TYR A 125 -0.93 -7.66 -8.10
N LEU A 126 -0.04 -6.66 -8.20
CA LEU A 126 0.27 -5.74 -7.10
C LEU A 126 -0.23 -4.33 -7.40
N GLY A 127 -0.86 -3.71 -6.40
CA GLY A 127 -0.94 -2.26 -6.30
C GLY A 127 0.19 -1.76 -5.40
N TYR A 128 0.85 -0.68 -5.77
CA TYR A 128 1.94 -0.08 -4.99
C TYR A 128 1.67 1.37 -4.66
N MET A 129 1.72 1.69 -3.38
CA MET A 129 1.68 3.07 -2.90
C MET A 129 3.01 3.42 -2.26
N ALA A 130 3.69 4.43 -2.79
CA ALA A 130 4.98 4.89 -2.26
C ALA A 130 4.78 5.70 -0.97
N GLN A 131 5.76 5.66 -0.06
CA GLN A 131 5.78 6.49 1.15
C GLN A 131 5.87 7.99 0.83
N LYS A 132 6.62 8.36 -0.22
CA LYS A 132 6.72 9.73 -0.69
C LYS A 132 5.69 9.97 -1.78
N PHE A 133 5.22 11.21 -1.89
CA PHE A 133 4.35 11.63 -2.98
C PHE A 133 4.96 11.24 -4.33
N SER A 134 4.26 10.42 -5.10
CA SER A 134 4.77 9.80 -6.33
C SER A 134 3.86 10.02 -7.53
N LEU A 135 2.84 10.86 -7.38
CA LEU A 135 1.99 11.26 -8.50
C LEU A 135 2.69 12.34 -9.34
N TYR A 136 2.31 12.43 -10.59
CA TYR A 136 2.86 13.44 -11.51
C TYR A 136 2.27 14.80 -11.17
N GLY A 137 3.08 15.69 -10.59
CA GLY A 137 2.64 17.02 -10.12
C GLY A 137 2.23 17.99 -11.22
N ASN A 138 2.61 17.71 -12.47
CA ASN A 138 2.21 18.47 -13.68
C ASN A 138 0.91 17.95 -14.30
N MET A 139 0.31 16.91 -13.73
CA MET A 139 -0.95 16.32 -14.17
C MET A 139 -2.02 16.56 -13.12
N SER A 140 -3.25 16.75 -13.55
CA SER A 140 -4.42 16.79 -12.68
C SER A 140 -4.66 15.44 -12.00
N VAL A 141 -5.51 15.40 -10.98
CA VAL A 141 -5.92 14.15 -10.31
C VAL A 141 -6.49 13.18 -11.33
N ARG A 142 -7.37 13.64 -12.20
CA ARG A 142 -7.98 12.81 -13.26
C ARG A 142 -6.94 12.22 -14.20
N GLU A 143 -6.01 13.03 -14.70
CA GLU A 143 -4.96 12.56 -15.61
C GLU A 143 -4.04 11.53 -14.94
N ASN A 144 -3.70 11.72 -13.66
CA ASN A 144 -2.98 10.71 -12.89
C ASN A 144 -3.76 9.40 -12.80
N LEU A 145 -5.06 9.45 -12.48
CA LEU A 145 -5.92 8.26 -12.39
C LEU A 145 -6.02 7.55 -13.75
N GLU A 146 -6.22 8.28 -14.83
CA GLU A 146 -6.28 7.74 -16.20
C GLU A 146 -4.96 7.09 -16.63
N PHE A 147 -3.83 7.74 -16.31
CA PHE A 147 -2.49 7.22 -16.56
C PHE A 147 -2.25 5.90 -15.84
N PHE A 148 -2.52 5.85 -14.53
CA PHE A 148 -2.34 4.61 -13.77
C PHE A 148 -3.34 3.53 -14.17
N ALA A 149 -4.57 3.87 -14.52
CA ALA A 149 -5.54 2.94 -15.06
C ALA A 149 -5.00 2.23 -16.32
N GLY A 150 -4.34 2.98 -17.21
CA GLY A 150 -3.65 2.42 -18.38
C GLY A 150 -2.50 1.49 -18.01
N ILE A 151 -1.65 1.88 -17.06
CA ILE A 151 -0.53 1.05 -16.57
C ILE A 151 -1.03 -0.28 -16.01
N TYR A 152 -2.14 -0.27 -15.26
CA TYR A 152 -2.75 -1.48 -14.70
C TYR A 152 -3.63 -2.25 -15.69
N GLY A 153 -3.59 -1.88 -16.98
CA GLY A 153 -4.23 -2.63 -18.06
C GLY A 153 -5.76 -2.51 -18.10
N ILE A 154 -6.32 -1.43 -17.56
CA ILE A 154 -7.75 -1.15 -17.73
C ILE A 154 -7.99 -0.77 -19.19
N PRO A 155 -8.93 -1.44 -19.90
CA PRO A 155 -9.26 -1.11 -21.28
C PRO A 155 -9.65 0.36 -21.44
N LEU A 156 -9.11 1.03 -22.47
CA LEU A 156 -9.31 2.47 -22.70
C LEU A 156 -10.81 2.87 -22.66
N ALA A 157 -11.69 2.06 -23.22
CA ALA A 157 -13.13 2.29 -23.18
C ALA A 157 -13.73 2.37 -21.77
N LYS A 158 -13.09 1.72 -20.78
CA LYS A 158 -13.56 1.68 -19.39
C LYS A 158 -12.85 2.67 -18.46
N ILE A 159 -11.76 3.30 -18.92
CA ILE A 159 -10.99 4.20 -18.06
C ILE A 159 -11.84 5.39 -17.59
N LYS A 160 -12.55 6.05 -18.51
CA LYS A 160 -13.36 7.24 -18.18
C LYS A 160 -14.47 6.93 -17.17
N GLU A 161 -15.14 5.80 -17.35
CA GLU A 161 -16.18 5.33 -16.42
C GLU A 161 -15.59 5.05 -15.03
N ARG A 162 -14.50 4.26 -14.99
CA ARG A 162 -13.83 3.90 -13.74
C ARG A 162 -13.25 5.09 -13.00
N VAL A 163 -12.61 6.01 -13.71
CA VAL A 163 -12.06 7.23 -13.11
C VAL A 163 -13.17 8.17 -12.65
N GLY A 164 -14.25 8.30 -13.40
CA GLY A 164 -15.39 9.11 -13.01
C GLY A 164 -16.14 8.62 -11.77
N SER A 165 -16.06 7.33 -11.44
CA SER A 165 -16.64 6.77 -10.21
C SER A 165 -15.77 6.97 -8.96
N ILE A 166 -14.52 7.45 -9.11
CA ILE A 166 -13.54 7.60 -8.01
C ILE A 166 -13.21 9.08 -7.76
N ALA A 167 -13.27 9.91 -8.81
CA ALA A 167 -12.96 11.33 -8.77
C ALA A 167 -14.20 12.18 -8.48
#